data_3beb728753fb869f2d6d57078f54e5b6
#
_entry.id   3beb728753fb869f2d6d57078f54e5b6
#
_cell.length_a   1.000
_cell.length_b   1.000
_cell.length_c   1.000
_cell.angle_alpha   90.00
_cell.angle_beta   90.00
_cell.angle_gamma   90.00
#
_symmetry.space_group_name_H-M   'P 1'
#
loop_
_entity.id
_entity.type
_entity.pdbx_description
1 polymer ?
#
loop_
_entity_poly.entity_id
_entity_poly.type
_entity_poly.pdbx_seq_one_letter_code
_entity_poly.pdbx_strand_id
1 'polypeptide(L)'
;MSSIDHRHLVGIVPLTKPYSIYNNTWDDGFINISETVNAIQGAILECASAGCDSIWVNADYEQIPLLKKKIGSWVEDPIYYCRTFEKRPSLTKKYIPIFYSWNHQKDVGRRDSYGWGIINAGFVASKVAANISKHLLPDRFYVSFPFSVTNFWQPQHHRKKINLSGRLCFTHNGKTFLDNEMLSFIFTQEDLRSANRNVKEKGTGFYMPVTQGLNDPDWSKP
;
A
#
# COMPACT_ATOMS: atom_id res chain seq x y z
N MET A 1 23.19 20.26 -15.45
CA MET A 1 22.65 19.70 -14.19
C MET A 1 21.21 19.34 -14.49
N SER A 2 20.93 18.04 -14.73
CA SER A 2 19.55 17.58 -14.90
C SER A 2 18.84 17.75 -13.57
N SER A 3 17.76 18.52 -13.53
CA SER A 3 16.83 18.57 -12.41
C SER A 3 16.43 17.14 -12.10
N ILE A 4 16.81 16.64 -10.93
CA ILE A 4 16.27 15.39 -10.40
C ILE A 4 14.81 15.69 -10.15
N ASP A 5 13.97 15.29 -11.09
CA ASP A 5 12.53 15.35 -10.97
C ASP A 5 12.17 14.48 -9.75
N HIS A 6 11.90 15.14 -8.63
CA HIS A 6 11.55 14.47 -7.38
C HIS A 6 10.13 13.94 -7.53
N ARG A 7 10.04 12.75 -8.10
CA ARG A 7 8.76 12.09 -8.34
C ARG A 7 8.22 11.59 -7.01
N HIS A 8 7.04 12.06 -6.64
CA HIS A 8 6.40 11.70 -5.38
C HIS A 8 5.84 10.27 -5.43
N LEU A 9 6.40 9.38 -4.60
CA LEU A 9 6.02 7.98 -4.48
C LEU A 9 5.22 7.77 -3.19
N VAL A 10 3.99 7.29 -3.32
CA VAL A 10 3.10 6.98 -2.19
C VAL A 10 3.05 5.48 -1.98
N GLY A 11 3.31 5.03 -0.74
CA GLY A 11 3.10 3.65 -0.32
C GLY A 11 1.63 3.40 0.02
N ILE A 12 1.09 2.26 -0.39
CA ILE A 12 -0.26 1.81 -0.04
C ILE A 12 -0.17 0.43 0.60
N VAL A 13 -0.76 0.28 1.78
CA VAL A 13 -0.89 -0.98 2.51
C VAL A 13 -2.37 -1.29 2.67
N PRO A 14 -2.94 -2.18 1.83
CA PRO A 14 -4.34 -2.55 1.91
C PRO A 14 -4.55 -3.62 2.99
N LEU A 15 -5.44 -3.36 3.94
CA LEU A 15 -5.87 -4.30 4.99
C LEU A 15 -7.29 -4.80 4.77
N THR A 16 -8.13 -4.00 4.10
CA THR A 16 -9.53 -4.37 3.84
C THR A 16 -9.61 -5.62 3.00
N LYS A 17 -10.20 -6.66 3.55
CA LYS A 17 -10.42 -7.95 2.89
C LYS A 17 -11.78 -8.53 3.31
N PRO A 18 -12.44 -9.30 2.44
CA PRO A 18 -13.76 -9.84 2.72
C PRO A 18 -13.75 -10.91 3.82
N TYR A 19 -12.63 -11.62 4.01
CA TYR A 19 -12.53 -12.73 4.97
C TYR A 19 -11.15 -12.81 5.62
N SER A 20 -11.11 -13.28 6.87
CA SER A 20 -9.87 -13.67 7.51
C SER A 20 -9.33 -14.97 6.88
N ILE A 21 -8.06 -14.97 6.48
CA ILE A 21 -7.40 -16.16 5.93
C ILE A 21 -7.28 -17.25 6.99
N TYR A 22 -7.09 -16.85 8.25
CA TYR A 22 -6.85 -17.75 9.38
C TYR A 22 -8.06 -17.89 10.29
N ASN A 23 -9.22 -17.38 9.89
CA ASN A 23 -10.45 -17.36 10.70
C ASN A 23 -10.27 -16.75 12.10
N ASN A 24 -9.40 -15.75 12.19
CA ASN A 24 -9.15 -15.03 13.43
C ASN A 24 -10.26 -14.00 13.67
N THR A 25 -10.51 -13.72 14.96
CA THR A 25 -11.47 -12.67 15.38
C THR A 25 -10.93 -11.26 15.18
N TRP A 26 -9.64 -11.10 14.91
CA TRP A 26 -8.96 -9.85 14.63
C TRP A 26 -8.26 -9.88 13.27
N ASP A 27 -7.79 -8.72 12.85
CA ASP A 27 -7.11 -8.58 11.58
C ASP A 27 -5.82 -9.43 11.56
N ASP A 28 -5.71 -10.31 10.56
CA ASP A 28 -4.53 -11.15 10.33
C ASP A 28 -3.25 -10.32 10.16
N GLY A 29 -3.38 -9.04 9.80
CA GLY A 29 -2.25 -8.12 9.69
C GLY A 29 -1.49 -7.89 11.00
N PHE A 30 -2.11 -8.17 12.15
CA PHE A 30 -1.43 -8.12 13.46
C PHE A 30 -0.67 -9.39 13.82
N ILE A 31 -0.68 -10.40 12.97
CA ILE A 31 0.14 -11.60 13.17
C ILE A 31 1.61 -11.20 13.18
N ASN A 32 2.32 -11.63 14.21
CA ASN A 32 3.75 -11.39 14.32
C ASN A 32 4.51 -12.27 13.31
N ILE A 33 5.31 -11.64 12.47
CA ILE A 33 6.24 -12.30 11.54
C ILE A 33 7.64 -12.45 12.14
N SER A 34 7.91 -11.71 13.22
CA SER A 34 9.10 -11.84 14.07
C SER A 34 8.76 -11.42 15.49
N GLU A 35 9.72 -11.52 16.42
CA GLU A 35 9.53 -11.13 17.82
C GLU A 35 9.05 -9.69 18.00
N THR A 36 9.44 -8.78 17.11
CA THR A 36 9.19 -7.34 17.24
C THR A 36 8.38 -6.73 16.11
N VAL A 37 8.12 -7.49 15.03
CA VAL A 37 7.49 -6.97 13.80
C VAL A 37 6.26 -7.81 13.47
N ASN A 38 5.13 -7.15 13.33
CA ASN A 38 3.92 -7.76 12.78
C ASN A 38 3.84 -7.56 11.26
N ALA A 39 2.90 -8.26 10.61
CA ALA A 39 2.74 -8.25 9.17
C ALA A 39 2.50 -6.84 8.59
N ILE A 40 1.70 -6.01 9.27
CA ILE A 40 1.45 -4.62 8.85
C ILE A 40 2.72 -3.77 8.94
N GLN A 41 3.47 -3.92 10.04
CA GLN A 41 4.74 -3.21 10.21
C GLN A 41 5.75 -3.64 9.15
N GLY A 42 5.78 -4.92 8.79
CA GLY A 42 6.61 -5.43 7.69
C GLY A 42 6.31 -4.73 6.36
N ALA A 43 5.01 -4.62 6.00
CA ALA A 43 4.59 -3.94 4.79
C ALA A 43 4.92 -2.43 4.81
N ILE A 44 4.79 -1.77 5.97
CA ILE A 44 5.18 -0.37 6.15
C ILE A 44 6.68 -0.19 5.98
N LEU A 45 7.50 -1.07 6.57
CA LEU A 45 8.96 -1.06 6.42
C LEU A 45 9.38 -1.32 4.97
N GLU A 46 8.66 -2.17 4.25
CA GLU A 46 8.87 -2.39 2.82
C GLU A 46 8.62 -1.12 2.02
N CYS A 47 7.50 -0.42 2.24
CA CYS A 47 7.23 0.89 1.62
C CYS A 47 8.32 1.91 1.94
N ALA A 48 8.76 1.98 3.20
CA ALA A 48 9.85 2.87 3.61
C ALA A 48 11.16 2.51 2.91
N SER A 49 11.48 1.21 2.80
CA SER A 49 12.67 0.70 2.10
C SER A 49 12.60 0.95 0.59
N ALA A 50 11.42 0.95 -0.01
CA ALA A 50 11.20 1.31 -1.40
C ALA A 50 11.45 2.81 -1.67
N GLY A 51 11.36 3.65 -0.64
CA GLY A 51 11.59 5.09 -0.73
C GLY A 51 10.32 5.91 -0.91
N CYS A 52 9.21 5.42 -0.38
CA CYS A 52 7.96 6.18 -0.36
C CYS A 52 8.09 7.46 0.47
N ASP A 53 7.46 8.53 0.03
CA ASP A 53 7.42 9.82 0.71
C ASP A 53 6.31 9.91 1.75
N SER A 54 5.27 9.11 1.59
CA SER A 54 4.18 8.91 2.55
C SER A 54 3.62 7.50 2.40
N ILE A 55 2.98 6.99 3.46
CA ILE A 55 2.40 5.65 3.49
C ILE A 55 0.93 5.76 3.88
N TRP A 56 0.06 5.10 3.13
CA TRP A 56 -1.37 5.09 3.34
C TRP A 56 -1.83 3.67 3.66
N VAL A 57 -2.32 3.48 4.89
CA VAL A 57 -2.90 2.21 5.34
C VAL A 57 -4.40 2.28 5.14
N ASN A 58 -4.95 1.40 4.31
CA ASN A 58 -6.39 1.30 4.08
C ASN A 58 -6.95 0.15 4.89
N ALA A 59 -7.83 0.47 5.83
CA ALA A 59 -8.42 -0.49 6.76
C ALA A 59 -9.90 -0.17 7.01
N ASP A 60 -10.58 -1.03 7.70
CA ASP A 60 -11.94 -0.76 8.15
C ASP A 60 -11.96 0.36 9.20
N TYR A 61 -12.98 1.20 9.16
CA TYR A 61 -13.08 2.37 10.02
C TYR A 61 -12.91 2.04 11.51
N GLU A 62 -13.47 0.93 11.94
CA GLU A 62 -13.43 0.46 13.33
C GLU A 62 -12.03 0.04 13.80
N GLN A 63 -11.17 -0.38 12.87
CA GLN A 63 -9.80 -0.82 13.16
C GLN A 63 -8.81 0.34 13.28
N ILE A 64 -9.13 1.52 12.71
CA ILE A 64 -8.21 2.66 12.64
C ILE A 64 -7.70 3.12 14.01
N PRO A 65 -8.52 3.22 15.08
CA PRO A 65 -8.02 3.62 16.39
C PRO A 65 -6.96 2.66 16.93
N LEU A 66 -7.16 1.34 16.73
CA LEU A 66 -6.21 0.32 17.14
C LEU A 66 -4.92 0.40 16.32
N LEU A 67 -5.03 0.56 15.01
CA LEU A 67 -3.88 0.72 14.11
C LEU A 67 -3.04 1.94 14.49
N LYS A 68 -3.67 3.09 14.70
CA LYS A 68 -2.98 4.30 15.15
C LYS A 68 -2.23 4.12 16.46
N LYS A 69 -2.83 3.40 17.40
CA LYS A 69 -2.21 3.12 18.70
C LYS A 69 -1.02 2.16 18.59
N LYS A 70 -1.09 1.16 17.72
CA LYS A 70 -0.08 0.10 17.59
C LYS A 70 1.06 0.48 16.64
N ILE A 71 0.78 1.19 15.57
CA ILE A 71 1.73 1.51 14.51
C ILE A 71 2.24 2.95 14.64
N GLY A 72 1.36 3.87 15.04
CA GLY A 72 1.69 5.29 15.11
C GLY A 72 1.39 6.05 13.82
N SER A 73 1.95 7.26 13.69
CA SER A 73 1.72 8.18 12.58
C SER A 73 2.95 8.42 11.70
N TRP A 74 4.05 7.74 11.94
CA TRP A 74 5.28 7.86 11.16
C TRP A 74 6.17 6.62 11.30
N VAL A 75 7.07 6.44 10.34
CA VAL A 75 8.16 5.46 10.37
C VAL A 75 9.46 6.17 9.97
N GLU A 76 10.58 5.75 10.56
CA GLU A 76 11.91 6.25 10.16
C GLU A 76 12.28 5.70 8.79
N ASP A 77 12.85 6.55 7.91
CA ASP A 77 13.40 6.09 6.63
C ASP A 77 14.68 5.28 6.90
N PRO A 78 14.67 3.95 6.69
CA PRO A 78 15.79 3.08 7.07
C PRO A 78 17.05 3.36 6.26
N ILE A 79 16.91 3.95 5.06
CA ILE A 79 18.04 4.22 4.18
C ILE A 79 18.65 5.58 4.46
N TYR A 80 17.85 6.54 4.86
CA TYR A 80 18.36 7.85 5.25
C TYR A 80 19.32 7.72 6.44
N TYR A 81 18.97 6.87 7.39
CA TYR A 81 19.81 6.56 8.54
C TYR A 81 21.14 5.87 8.13
N CYS A 82 21.09 4.94 7.17
CA CYS A 82 22.28 4.24 6.69
C CYS A 82 23.21 5.11 5.81
N ARG A 83 22.71 6.21 5.25
CA ARG A 83 23.52 7.11 4.40
C ARG A 83 24.29 8.17 5.18
N THR A 84 24.06 8.31 6.46
CA THR A 84 24.75 9.28 7.30
C THR A 84 26.18 8.84 7.69
N PHE A 85 26.99 8.51 6.70
CA PHE A 85 28.47 8.51 6.86
C PHE A 85 29.01 9.95 7.02
N GLU A 86 28.21 10.97 6.78
CA GLU A 86 28.61 12.32 7.04
C GLU A 86 28.49 12.61 8.54
N LYS A 87 29.55 13.22 9.08
CA LYS A 87 29.82 13.64 10.46
C LYS A 87 28.73 14.50 11.13
N ARG A 88 27.46 14.23 10.87
CA ARG A 88 26.35 14.96 11.49
C ARG A 88 25.73 14.13 12.61
N PRO A 89 25.50 14.75 13.77
CA PRO A 89 24.93 14.04 14.90
C PRO A 89 23.57 13.48 14.58
N SER A 90 23.14 12.47 15.31
CA SER A 90 21.91 11.68 15.25
C SER A 90 20.57 12.46 15.17
N LEU A 91 20.60 13.76 14.94
CA LEU A 91 19.46 14.66 14.87
C LEU A 91 18.75 14.72 13.50
N THR A 92 19.30 14.10 12.46
CA THR A 92 18.74 14.17 11.11
C THR A 92 18.11 12.84 10.69
N LYS A 93 17.10 12.40 11.44
CA LYS A 93 16.25 11.29 11.02
C LYS A 93 15.20 11.82 10.04
N LYS A 94 14.98 11.11 8.93
CA LYS A 94 13.87 11.39 8.05
C LYS A 94 12.68 10.53 8.48
N TYR A 95 11.57 11.18 8.78
CA TYR A 95 10.32 10.54 9.13
C TYR A 95 9.40 10.51 7.91
N ILE A 96 8.85 9.34 7.63
CA ILE A 96 7.86 9.12 6.59
C ILE A 96 6.49 9.08 7.28
N PRO A 97 5.56 9.99 6.95
CA PRO A 97 4.24 10.02 7.58
C PRO A 97 3.40 8.83 7.16
N ILE A 98 2.64 8.31 8.12
CA ILE A 98 1.66 7.24 7.93
C ILE A 98 0.27 7.84 8.07
N PHE A 99 -0.55 7.68 7.04
CA PHE A 99 -1.94 8.09 6.99
C PHE A 99 -2.84 6.87 6.98
N TYR A 100 -4.05 7.05 7.50
CA TYR A 100 -5.06 6.00 7.56
C TYR A 100 -6.27 6.42 6.74
N SER A 101 -6.69 5.55 5.83
CA SER A 101 -7.88 5.71 5.03
C SER A 101 -8.82 4.52 5.26
N TRP A 102 -10.09 4.72 4.97
CA TRP A 102 -11.12 3.68 5.07
C TRP A 102 -12.05 3.76 3.89
N ASN A 103 -12.71 2.66 3.59
CA ASN A 103 -13.71 2.62 2.54
C ASN A 103 -14.95 3.44 2.95
N HIS A 104 -15.56 4.09 1.99
CA HIS A 104 -16.78 4.85 2.26
C HIS A 104 -17.89 3.89 2.74
N GLN A 105 -18.70 4.29 3.70
CA GLN A 105 -19.73 3.44 4.30
C GLN A 105 -20.68 2.78 3.30
N LYS A 106 -20.99 3.46 2.17
CA LYS A 106 -21.78 2.89 1.06
C LYS A 106 -21.12 1.75 0.31
N ASP A 107 -19.79 1.63 0.42
CA ASP A 107 -18.99 0.61 -0.27
C ASP A 107 -18.70 -0.60 0.64
N VAL A 108 -18.92 -0.47 1.95
CA VAL A 108 -18.79 -1.56 2.93
C VAL A 108 -19.80 -2.65 2.61
N GLY A 109 -19.34 -3.90 2.59
CA GLY A 109 -20.15 -5.08 2.20
C GLY A 109 -20.40 -5.21 0.70
N ARG A 110 -19.98 -4.22 -0.12
CA ARG A 110 -20.15 -4.25 -1.58
C ARG A 110 -18.82 -4.28 -2.34
N ARG A 111 -17.78 -3.69 -1.75
CA ARG A 111 -16.47 -3.50 -2.38
C ARG A 111 -15.35 -3.78 -1.39
N ASP A 112 -15.47 -4.86 -0.64
CA ASP A 112 -14.49 -5.27 0.36
C ASP A 112 -13.41 -6.13 -0.30
N SER A 113 -12.58 -5.49 -1.09
CA SER A 113 -11.47 -6.15 -1.79
C SER A 113 -10.18 -5.33 -1.68
N TYR A 114 -9.04 -6.01 -1.74
CA TYR A 114 -7.74 -5.34 -1.80
C TYR A 114 -7.66 -4.33 -2.95
N GLY A 115 -8.16 -4.70 -4.13
CA GLY A 115 -8.16 -3.84 -5.30
C GLY A 115 -8.92 -2.54 -5.04
N TRP A 116 -10.10 -2.62 -4.41
CA TRP A 116 -10.84 -1.42 -4.05
C TRP A 116 -10.14 -0.61 -2.96
N GLY A 117 -9.59 -1.27 -1.94
CA GLY A 117 -8.79 -0.62 -0.89
C GLY A 117 -7.61 0.16 -1.45
N ILE A 118 -6.88 -0.42 -2.42
CA ILE A 118 -5.77 0.23 -3.12
C ILE A 118 -6.25 1.46 -3.89
N ILE A 119 -7.32 1.31 -4.69
CA ILE A 119 -7.91 2.41 -5.48
C ILE A 119 -8.36 3.53 -4.55
N ASN A 120 -9.09 3.20 -3.49
CA ASN A 120 -9.59 4.18 -2.53
C ASN A 120 -8.46 4.93 -1.82
N ALA A 121 -7.46 4.22 -1.31
CA ALA A 121 -6.29 4.83 -0.67
C ALA A 121 -5.55 5.78 -1.62
N GLY A 122 -5.32 5.37 -2.87
CA GLY A 122 -4.69 6.19 -3.89
C GLY A 122 -5.48 7.47 -4.19
N PHE A 123 -6.82 7.38 -4.25
CA PHE A 123 -7.67 8.56 -4.44
C PHE A 123 -7.66 9.50 -3.25
N VAL A 124 -7.76 8.97 -2.04
CA VAL A 124 -7.70 9.78 -0.82
C VAL A 124 -6.36 10.47 -0.72
N ALA A 125 -5.26 9.76 -0.97
CA ALA A 125 -3.91 10.33 -0.99
C ALA A 125 -3.79 11.46 -2.01
N SER A 126 -4.26 11.24 -3.25
CA SER A 126 -4.24 12.25 -4.31
C SER A 126 -5.10 13.47 -3.97
N LYS A 127 -6.28 13.25 -3.39
CA LYS A 127 -7.19 14.34 -2.99
C LYS A 127 -6.60 15.19 -1.86
N VAL A 128 -6.01 14.55 -0.86
CA VAL A 128 -5.36 15.26 0.25
C VAL A 128 -4.16 16.05 -0.26
N ALA A 129 -3.31 15.44 -1.08
CA ALA A 129 -2.17 16.11 -1.67
C ALA A 129 -2.58 17.32 -2.53
N ALA A 130 -3.61 17.18 -3.38
CA ALA A 130 -4.13 18.25 -4.21
C ALA A 130 -4.65 19.45 -3.40
N ASN A 131 -5.24 19.20 -2.23
CA ASN A 131 -5.73 20.25 -1.33
C ASN A 131 -4.60 21.01 -0.65
N ILE A 132 -3.42 20.40 -0.48
CA ILE A 132 -2.26 21.04 0.13
C ILE A 132 -1.45 21.78 -0.96
N SER A 133 -1.05 21.08 -1.99
CA SER A 133 -0.28 21.63 -3.11
C SER A 133 -0.29 20.70 -4.31
N LYS A 134 -0.37 21.29 -5.52
CA LYS A 134 -0.26 20.55 -6.78
C LYS A 134 1.10 19.83 -6.93
N HIS A 135 2.15 20.34 -6.28
CA HIS A 135 3.49 19.75 -6.32
C HIS A 135 3.63 18.50 -5.48
N LEU A 136 2.66 18.24 -4.57
CA LEU A 136 2.62 17.05 -3.73
C LEU A 136 1.78 15.93 -4.33
N LEU A 137 1.21 16.14 -5.52
CA LEU A 137 0.44 15.09 -6.19
C LEU A 137 1.30 13.86 -6.43
N PRO A 138 0.83 12.68 -6.04
CA PRO A 138 1.57 11.44 -6.29
C PRO A 138 1.64 11.16 -7.80
N ASP A 139 2.83 10.87 -8.29
CA ASP A 139 3.01 10.38 -9.66
C ASP A 139 2.78 8.88 -9.74
N ARG A 140 3.12 8.18 -8.65
CA ARG A 140 3.15 6.72 -8.59
C ARG A 140 2.79 6.22 -7.19
N PHE A 141 2.35 4.98 -7.17
CA PHE A 141 1.94 4.28 -5.97
C PHE A 141 2.68 2.94 -5.87
N TYR A 142 3.27 2.69 -4.72
CA TYR A 142 3.88 1.42 -4.35
C TYR A 142 2.92 0.65 -3.46
N VAL A 143 2.51 -0.55 -3.86
CA VAL A 143 1.62 -1.41 -3.06
C VAL A 143 2.45 -2.47 -2.37
N SER A 144 2.29 -2.59 -1.06
CA SER A 144 2.84 -3.67 -0.25
C SER A 144 1.73 -4.37 0.51
N PHE A 145 1.71 -5.69 0.44
CA PHE A 145 0.69 -6.52 1.08
C PHE A 145 1.17 -7.06 2.42
N PRO A 146 0.44 -6.82 3.53
CA PRO A 146 0.84 -7.29 4.85
C PRO A 146 0.77 -8.83 5.00
N PHE A 147 0.06 -9.50 4.08
CA PHE A 147 -0.10 -10.96 4.11
C PHE A 147 0.96 -11.69 3.27
N SER A 148 1.87 -10.96 2.70
CA SER A 148 3.03 -11.47 1.98
C SER A 148 4.24 -11.38 2.88
N VAL A 149 4.78 -12.52 3.28
CA VAL A 149 6.05 -12.55 4.03
C VAL A 149 7.20 -12.40 3.05
N THR A 150 7.54 -11.16 2.76
CA THR A 150 8.66 -10.80 1.90
C THR A 150 9.82 -10.25 2.72
N ASN A 151 11.00 -10.24 2.14
CA ASN A 151 12.10 -9.52 2.74
C ASN A 151 11.90 -8.02 2.53
N PHE A 152 11.35 -7.33 3.55
CA PHE A 152 11.02 -5.90 3.50
C PHE A 152 12.23 -4.98 3.29
N TRP A 153 13.46 -5.50 3.38
CA TRP A 153 14.69 -4.76 3.03
C TRP A 153 15.06 -4.85 1.55
N GLN A 154 14.52 -5.80 0.81
CA GLN A 154 14.89 -6.02 -0.59
C GLN A 154 14.63 -4.80 -1.50
N PRO A 155 13.54 -4.02 -1.37
CA PRO A 155 13.29 -2.87 -2.21
C PRO A 155 14.38 -1.80 -2.20
N GLN A 156 15.15 -1.69 -1.10
CA GLN A 156 16.25 -0.71 -1.01
C GLN A 156 17.31 -0.92 -2.12
N HIS A 157 17.58 -2.16 -2.51
CA HIS A 157 18.55 -2.48 -3.54
C HIS A 157 18.04 -2.11 -4.94
N HIS A 158 16.74 -1.96 -5.10
CA HIS A 158 16.08 -1.65 -6.36
C HIS A 158 15.55 -0.21 -6.45
N ARG A 159 15.85 0.66 -5.48
CA ARG A 159 15.35 2.06 -5.46
C ARG A 159 15.58 2.83 -6.75
N LYS A 160 16.74 2.66 -7.40
CA LYS A 160 16.99 3.30 -8.70
C LYS A 160 15.97 2.86 -9.74
N LYS A 161 15.70 1.55 -9.84
CA LYS A 161 14.72 0.98 -10.76
C LYS A 161 13.29 1.42 -10.37
N ILE A 162 12.96 1.36 -9.08
CA ILE A 162 11.69 1.85 -8.52
C ILE A 162 11.47 3.32 -8.91
N ASN A 163 12.49 4.17 -8.77
CA ASN A 163 12.38 5.60 -9.06
C ASN A 163 12.29 5.93 -10.56
N LEU A 164 12.81 5.09 -11.43
CA LEU A 164 12.77 5.31 -12.87
C LEU A 164 11.55 4.69 -13.54
N SER A 165 10.99 3.63 -12.97
CA SER A 165 9.89 2.88 -13.59
C SER A 165 8.53 3.49 -13.26
N GLY A 166 7.69 3.69 -14.27
CA GLY A 166 6.29 4.05 -14.06
C GLY A 166 5.45 2.87 -13.57
N ARG A 167 5.75 1.67 -14.07
CA ARG A 167 5.10 0.40 -13.70
C ARG A 167 6.17 -0.63 -13.42
N LEU A 168 6.02 -1.35 -12.31
CA LEU A 168 6.95 -2.40 -11.92
C LEU A 168 6.17 -3.46 -11.13
N CYS A 169 6.39 -4.73 -11.45
CA CYS A 169 5.91 -5.84 -10.63
C CYS A 169 7.12 -6.59 -10.10
N PHE A 170 7.09 -6.92 -8.82
CA PHE A 170 8.07 -7.84 -8.23
C PHE A 170 7.70 -9.27 -8.62
N THR A 171 8.70 -10.11 -8.77
CA THR A 171 8.52 -11.51 -9.16
C THR A 171 9.18 -12.43 -8.15
N HIS A 172 8.54 -13.55 -7.89
CA HIS A 172 9.11 -14.65 -7.10
C HIS A 172 8.87 -15.95 -7.86
N ASN A 173 9.91 -16.71 -8.14
CA ASN A 173 9.86 -17.93 -8.94
C ASN A 173 9.13 -17.76 -10.29
N GLY A 174 9.31 -16.61 -10.94
CA GLY A 174 8.65 -16.27 -12.21
C GLY A 174 7.19 -15.86 -12.11
N LYS A 175 6.60 -15.87 -10.91
CA LYS A 175 5.22 -15.44 -10.66
C LYS A 175 5.18 -13.98 -10.20
N THR A 176 4.06 -13.33 -10.47
CA THR A 176 3.78 -11.94 -10.13
C THR A 176 2.48 -11.84 -9.35
N PHE A 177 2.09 -10.61 -8.98
CA PHE A 177 0.76 -10.32 -8.44
C PHE A 177 -0.37 -10.82 -9.37
N LEU A 178 -0.15 -10.81 -10.68
CA LEU A 178 -1.14 -11.29 -11.65
C LEU A 178 -1.37 -12.82 -11.58
N ASP A 179 -0.43 -13.53 -10.99
CA ASP A 179 -0.51 -15.00 -10.78
C ASP A 179 -1.04 -15.35 -9.38
N ASN A 180 -1.72 -14.41 -8.71
CA ASN A 180 -2.25 -14.51 -7.34
C ASN A 180 -1.18 -14.63 -6.24
N GLU A 181 0.06 -14.28 -6.54
CA GLU A 181 1.08 -14.11 -5.50
C GLU A 181 0.96 -12.69 -4.93
N MET A 182 0.84 -12.54 -3.62
CA MET A 182 0.71 -11.22 -2.97
C MET A 182 2.03 -10.46 -2.96
N LEU A 183 2.58 -10.22 -4.15
CA LEU A 183 3.84 -9.51 -4.36
C LEU A 183 3.59 -8.03 -4.63
N SER A 184 4.50 -7.20 -4.18
CA SER A 184 4.44 -5.76 -4.33
C SER A 184 4.53 -5.34 -5.80
N PHE A 185 3.89 -4.22 -6.12
CA PHE A 185 3.92 -3.64 -7.46
C PHE A 185 3.81 -2.12 -7.42
N ILE A 186 4.12 -1.50 -8.55
CA ILE A 186 4.03 -0.04 -8.74
C ILE A 186 3.11 0.24 -9.91
N PHE A 187 2.25 1.23 -9.74
CA PHE A 187 1.39 1.76 -10.79
C PHE A 187 1.37 3.29 -10.77
N THR A 188 0.91 3.88 -11.86
CA THR A 188 0.90 5.34 -12.06
C THR A 188 -0.43 5.97 -11.63
N GLN A 189 -0.43 7.30 -11.50
CA GLN A 189 -1.65 8.08 -11.30
C GLN A 189 -2.66 7.90 -12.47
N GLU A 190 -2.17 7.65 -13.69
CA GLU A 190 -3.02 7.38 -14.84
C GLU A 190 -3.72 6.03 -14.73
N ASP A 191 -2.98 5.01 -14.27
CA ASP A 191 -3.55 3.68 -14.00
C ASP A 191 -4.65 3.76 -12.95
N LEU A 192 -4.43 4.54 -11.88
CA LEU A 192 -5.43 4.78 -10.84
C LEU A 192 -6.72 5.37 -11.42
N ARG A 193 -6.59 6.40 -12.27
CA ARG A 193 -7.75 7.03 -12.91
C ARG A 193 -8.49 6.07 -13.83
N SER A 194 -7.74 5.28 -14.61
CA SER A 194 -8.32 4.27 -15.51
C SER A 194 -9.03 3.17 -14.74
N ALA A 195 -8.43 2.65 -13.67
CA ALA A 195 -9.04 1.65 -12.81
C ALA A 195 -10.35 2.16 -12.19
N ASN A 196 -10.37 3.38 -11.67
CA ASN A 196 -11.57 3.99 -11.12
C ASN A 196 -12.68 4.16 -12.17
N ARG A 197 -12.32 4.60 -13.40
CA ARG A 197 -13.27 4.72 -14.50
C ARG A 197 -13.89 3.36 -14.81
N ASN A 198 -13.07 2.34 -14.97
CA ASN A 198 -13.52 0.97 -15.25
C ASN A 198 -14.48 0.46 -14.16
N VAL A 199 -14.18 0.69 -12.88
CA VAL A 199 -15.08 0.29 -11.78
C VAL A 199 -16.40 1.05 -11.83
N LYS A 200 -16.40 2.33 -12.21
CA LYS A 200 -17.64 3.13 -12.33
C LYS A 200 -18.49 2.71 -13.54
N GLU A 201 -17.86 2.38 -14.66
CA GLU A 201 -18.54 2.04 -15.90
C GLU A 201 -19.04 0.59 -15.90
N LYS A 202 -18.25 -0.33 -15.37
CA LYS A 202 -18.55 -1.78 -15.39
C LYS A 202 -19.24 -2.29 -14.12
N GLY A 203 -19.45 -1.41 -13.14
CA GLY A 203 -20.00 -1.79 -11.85
C GLY A 203 -19.04 -2.68 -11.04
N THR A 204 -19.61 -3.46 -10.11
CA THR A 204 -18.87 -4.34 -9.20
C THR A 204 -18.37 -5.64 -9.83
N GLY A 205 -18.47 -5.79 -11.15
CA GLY A 205 -18.09 -6.99 -11.87
C GLY A 205 -16.59 -7.24 -12.04
N PHE A 206 -15.73 -6.55 -11.27
CA PHE A 206 -14.31 -6.85 -11.27
C PHE A 206 -14.04 -7.98 -10.26
N TYR A 207 -14.13 -9.19 -10.72
CA TYR A 207 -13.67 -10.38 -10.02
C TYR A 207 -12.16 -10.29 -9.85
N MET A 208 -11.70 -10.22 -8.61
CA MET A 208 -10.36 -10.68 -8.30
C MET A 208 -10.42 -12.22 -8.30
N PRO A 209 -9.56 -12.92 -9.06
CA PRO A 209 -9.60 -14.38 -9.14
C PRO A 209 -9.35 -15.13 -7.82
N VAL A 210 -9.01 -14.44 -6.78
CA VAL A 210 -8.73 -14.99 -5.42
C VAL A 210 -9.96 -15.64 -4.77
N THR A 211 -11.17 -15.38 -5.27
CA THR A 211 -12.41 -15.92 -4.69
C THR A 211 -12.97 -17.13 -5.43
N GLN A 212 -12.27 -17.70 -6.39
CA GLN A 212 -12.68 -18.94 -7.06
C GLN A 212 -12.52 -20.14 -6.09
N GLY A 213 -13.48 -20.34 -5.23
CA GLY A 213 -13.50 -21.50 -4.31
C GLY A 213 -14.51 -21.40 -3.20
N LEU A 214 -15.04 -20.21 -2.96
CA LEU A 214 -16.13 -20.01 -2.02
C LEU A 214 -17.42 -19.81 -2.81
N ASN A 215 -18.49 -20.51 -2.43
CA ASN A 215 -19.84 -20.31 -2.96
C ASN A 215 -20.29 -18.88 -2.68
N ASP A 216 -19.88 -17.97 -3.53
CA ASP A 216 -20.25 -16.57 -3.38
C ASP A 216 -21.72 -16.35 -3.70
N PRO A 217 -22.43 -15.63 -2.84
CA PRO A 217 -23.73 -15.11 -3.21
C PRO A 217 -23.57 -14.21 -4.44
N ASP A 218 -24.41 -14.44 -5.41
CA ASP A 218 -24.47 -13.80 -6.72
C ASP A 218 -24.38 -12.28 -6.64
N TRP A 219 -23.17 -11.75 -6.82
CA TRP A 219 -22.87 -10.31 -6.84
C TRP A 219 -23.30 -9.63 -8.14
N SER A 220 -23.92 -10.38 -9.05
CA SER A 220 -24.44 -9.87 -10.33
C SER A 220 -25.77 -9.15 -10.23
N LYS A 221 -26.40 -9.13 -9.06
CA LYS A 221 -27.67 -8.43 -8.86
C LYS A 221 -27.45 -7.02 -8.36
N PRO A 222 -28.11 -6.04 -9.00
CA PRO A 222 -27.99 -4.61 -8.68
C PRO A 222 -28.49 -4.26 -7.29
#